data_c5ef037b3e549a4b83d60462129d8842
#
_entry.id   c5ef037b3e549a4b83d60462129d8842
#
_cell.length_a   1.000
_cell.length_b   1.000
_cell.length_c   1.000
_cell.angle_alpha   90.00
_cell.angle_beta   90.00
_cell.angle_gamma   90.00
#
_symmetry.space_group_name_H-M   'P 1'
#
loop_
_entity.id
_entity.type
_entity.pdbx_description
1 polymer ?
#
loop_
_entity_poly.entity_id
_entity_poly.type
_entity_poly.pdbx_seq_one_letter_code
_entity_poly.pdbx_strand_id
1 'polypeptide(L)'
;MISVEVCASTLRDVAVAMEAGADRVELCSVWPVGGITPNVVVVESAAAMGMPARALIRPREGHFHFSASERTWSVEEAKVMLDCGAERVVVGALTAEGRVDEAYLEAMCEAVGSENLVWHRAIDASADPDADVSILLQHGVKEMLSSGGCARAVEGLAALKRWTNLGMGIVAGGGVRPEDVSALREAGVVAVHASCRATERQGNSPLFDTATHPVDYAKVLELVESTQP
;
A
#
# COMPACT_ATOMS: atom_id res chain seq x y z
N MET A 1 -8.54 17.81 2.11
CA MET A 1 -8.34 17.29 0.74
C MET A 1 -7.91 15.83 0.90
N ILE A 2 -8.39 14.92 0.07
CA ILE A 2 -7.98 13.50 0.11
C ILE A 2 -6.74 13.36 -0.78
N SER A 3 -5.71 12.65 -0.32
CA SER A 3 -4.49 12.43 -1.12
C SER A 3 -4.64 11.24 -2.08
N VAL A 4 -3.93 11.29 -3.20
CA VAL A 4 -3.86 10.21 -4.19
C VAL A 4 -2.51 9.48 -4.09
N GLU A 5 -2.56 8.19 -3.83
CA GLU A 5 -1.42 7.28 -3.82
C GLU A 5 -1.52 6.29 -4.98
N VAL A 6 -0.49 6.22 -5.81
CA VAL A 6 -0.44 5.32 -6.96
C VAL A 6 0.53 4.16 -6.71
N CYS A 7 0.08 2.93 -6.94
CA CYS A 7 0.95 1.76 -6.89
C CYS A 7 1.87 1.71 -8.11
N ALA A 8 3.18 1.91 -7.91
CA ALA A 8 4.19 1.97 -8.97
C ALA A 8 5.21 0.83 -8.83
N SER A 9 5.71 0.32 -9.95
CA SER A 9 6.68 -0.77 -9.98
C SER A 9 7.97 -0.42 -10.74
N THR A 10 7.95 0.67 -11.48
CA THR A 10 9.07 1.14 -12.31
C THR A 10 9.24 2.64 -12.19
N LEU A 11 10.42 3.15 -12.56
CA LEU A 11 10.65 4.60 -12.61
C LEU A 11 9.77 5.31 -13.65
N ARG A 12 9.37 4.61 -14.73
CA ARG A 12 8.37 5.11 -15.67
C ARG A 12 7.02 5.33 -14.97
N ASP A 13 6.59 4.37 -14.14
CA ASP A 13 5.35 4.49 -13.38
C ASP A 13 5.40 5.69 -12.41
N VAL A 14 6.54 5.88 -11.73
CA VAL A 14 6.79 7.02 -10.84
C VAL A 14 6.68 8.34 -11.60
N ALA A 15 7.35 8.45 -12.75
CA ALA A 15 7.31 9.66 -13.58
C ALA A 15 5.89 9.97 -14.07
N VAL A 16 5.14 8.96 -14.51
CA VAL A 16 3.74 9.12 -14.95
C VAL A 16 2.83 9.55 -13.80
N ALA A 17 2.97 8.94 -12.62
CA ALA A 17 2.19 9.32 -11.45
C ALA A 17 2.47 10.77 -11.02
N MET A 18 3.74 11.18 -11.02
CA MET A 18 4.17 12.53 -10.68
C MET A 18 3.64 13.57 -11.70
N GLU A 19 3.76 13.30 -13.00
CA GLU A 19 3.29 14.17 -14.07
C GLU A 19 1.76 14.34 -14.04
N ALA A 20 1.02 13.29 -13.68
CA ALA A 20 -0.42 13.32 -13.56
C ALA A 20 -0.93 13.92 -12.23
N GLY A 21 -0.03 14.33 -11.33
CA GLY A 21 -0.36 15.05 -10.09
C GLY A 21 -0.72 14.17 -8.91
N ALA A 22 -0.30 12.91 -8.87
CA ALA A 22 -0.42 12.08 -7.68
C ALA A 22 0.43 12.66 -6.52
N ASP A 23 -0.07 12.57 -5.29
CA ASP A 23 0.62 13.10 -4.10
C ASP A 23 1.80 12.24 -3.68
N ARG A 24 1.73 10.91 -3.92
CA ARG A 24 2.78 9.95 -3.60
C ARG A 24 2.61 8.64 -4.37
N VAL A 25 3.63 7.80 -4.28
CA VAL A 25 3.57 6.43 -4.80
C VAL A 25 3.81 5.41 -3.69
N GLU A 26 3.19 4.22 -3.82
CA GLU A 26 3.62 3.01 -3.13
C GLU A 26 4.44 2.17 -4.11
N LEU A 27 5.70 1.93 -3.79
CA LEU A 27 6.60 1.13 -4.62
C LEU A 27 6.48 -0.34 -4.28
N CYS A 28 6.30 -1.17 -5.30
CA CYS A 28 6.31 -2.62 -5.17
C CYS A 28 6.90 -3.29 -6.41
N SER A 29 7.37 -4.52 -6.27
CA SER A 29 7.63 -5.42 -7.40
C SER A 29 6.47 -6.37 -7.61
N VAL A 30 6.38 -6.99 -8.80
CA VAL A 30 5.42 -8.06 -9.11
C VAL A 30 3.97 -7.72 -8.74
N TRP A 31 3.50 -6.56 -9.21
CA TRP A 31 2.13 -6.06 -8.96
C TRP A 31 1.01 -7.11 -9.14
N PRO A 32 1.02 -8.04 -10.16
CA PRO A 32 -0.09 -8.98 -10.37
C PRO A 32 -0.38 -9.93 -9.21
N VAL A 33 0.60 -10.15 -8.30
CA VAL A 33 0.42 -10.98 -7.09
C VAL A 33 0.08 -10.16 -5.85
N GLY A 34 -0.26 -8.88 -6.03
CA GLY A 34 -0.53 -7.93 -4.95
C GLY A 34 0.72 -7.22 -4.42
N GLY A 35 1.82 -7.29 -5.16
CA GLY A 35 3.10 -6.67 -4.81
C GLY A 35 3.94 -7.47 -3.82
N ILE A 36 5.26 -7.36 -3.97
CA ILE A 36 6.28 -7.77 -3.01
C ILE A 36 7.28 -6.62 -2.85
N THR A 37 8.24 -6.73 -1.94
CA THR A 37 9.28 -5.72 -1.69
C THR A 37 9.91 -5.24 -3.01
N PRO A 38 10.01 -3.92 -3.25
CA PRO A 38 10.59 -3.36 -4.46
C PRO A 38 12.11 -3.49 -4.48
N ASN A 39 12.71 -3.29 -5.64
CA ASN A 39 14.16 -3.15 -5.74
C ASN A 39 14.60 -1.84 -5.08
N VAL A 40 15.64 -1.89 -4.25
CA VAL A 40 16.18 -0.74 -3.50
C VAL A 40 16.59 0.42 -4.41
N VAL A 41 17.15 0.13 -5.60
CA VAL A 41 17.54 1.16 -6.58
C VAL A 41 16.33 1.93 -7.12
N VAL A 42 15.17 1.28 -7.22
CA VAL A 42 13.93 1.96 -7.62
C VAL A 42 13.47 2.94 -6.53
N VAL A 43 13.60 2.56 -5.26
CA VAL A 43 13.26 3.43 -4.12
C VAL A 43 14.18 4.65 -4.08
N GLU A 44 15.48 4.44 -4.13
CA GLU A 44 16.50 5.52 -4.15
C GLU A 44 16.28 6.48 -5.33
N SER A 45 16.02 5.93 -6.52
CA SER A 45 15.78 6.74 -7.71
C SER A 45 14.47 7.54 -7.63
N ALA A 46 13.39 6.96 -7.08
CA ALA A 46 12.13 7.67 -6.88
C ALA A 46 12.28 8.84 -5.89
N ALA A 47 13.02 8.62 -4.79
CA ALA A 47 13.36 9.67 -3.83
C ALA A 47 14.19 10.79 -4.50
N ALA A 48 15.18 10.44 -5.33
CA ALA A 48 15.98 11.40 -6.08
C ALA A 48 15.16 12.21 -7.11
N MET A 49 14.04 11.66 -7.62
CA MET A 49 13.10 12.41 -8.47
C MET A 49 12.23 13.39 -7.67
N GLY A 50 12.26 13.36 -6.33
CA GLY A 50 11.46 14.21 -5.46
C GLY A 50 10.02 13.74 -5.28
N MET A 51 9.68 12.52 -5.68
CA MET A 51 8.36 11.92 -5.46
C MET A 51 8.30 11.28 -4.08
N PRO A 52 7.38 11.70 -3.18
CA PRO A 52 7.15 11.00 -1.93
C PRO A 52 6.82 9.53 -2.21
N ALA A 53 7.63 8.61 -1.68
CA ALA A 53 7.53 7.19 -2.00
C ALA A 53 7.46 6.35 -0.72
N ARG A 54 6.49 5.45 -0.65
CA ARG A 54 6.40 4.40 0.36
C ARG A 54 6.92 3.10 -0.23
N ALA A 55 7.61 2.30 0.54
CA ALA A 55 8.11 1.00 0.09
C ALA A 55 7.33 -0.14 0.73
N LEU A 56 6.73 -1.00 -0.10
CA LEU A 56 6.10 -2.22 0.38
C LEU A 56 7.17 -3.18 0.92
N ILE A 57 6.98 -3.68 2.12
CA ILE A 57 7.79 -4.74 2.71
C ILE A 57 6.95 -6.01 2.81
N ARG A 58 7.09 -6.85 1.82
CA ARG A 58 6.40 -8.14 1.73
C ARG A 58 7.34 -9.16 1.08
N PRO A 59 7.87 -10.12 1.86
CA PRO A 59 8.95 -11.00 1.42
C PRO A 59 8.56 -11.93 0.28
N ARG A 60 7.28 -12.26 0.15
CA ARG A 60 6.74 -13.15 -0.88
C ARG A 60 5.25 -12.94 -1.11
N GLU A 61 4.73 -13.52 -2.15
CA GLU A 61 3.30 -13.65 -2.43
C GLU A 61 2.56 -14.61 -1.48
N GLY A 62 1.24 -14.68 -1.62
CA GLY A 62 0.37 -15.56 -0.86
C GLY A 62 -0.03 -14.98 0.51
N HIS A 63 -0.16 -15.85 1.50
CA HIS A 63 -0.65 -15.48 2.83
C HIS A 63 0.36 -14.61 3.62
N PHE A 64 -0.13 -13.96 4.68
CA PHE A 64 0.64 -13.02 5.50
C PHE A 64 1.22 -13.64 6.78
N HIS A 65 1.12 -14.95 6.96
CA HIS A 65 1.79 -15.68 8.04
C HIS A 65 3.22 -16.01 7.59
N PHE A 66 4.19 -15.30 8.14
CA PHE A 66 5.61 -15.40 7.77
C PHE A 66 6.39 -16.24 8.78
N SER A 67 7.39 -16.99 8.28
CA SER A 67 8.36 -17.69 9.11
C SER A 67 9.23 -16.71 9.89
N ALA A 68 9.93 -17.20 10.92
CA ALA A 68 10.84 -16.36 11.71
C ALA A 68 11.92 -15.69 10.84
N SER A 69 12.47 -16.43 9.85
CA SER A 69 13.48 -15.88 8.94
C SER A 69 12.91 -14.80 8.01
N GLU A 70 11.68 -14.98 7.49
CA GLU A 70 11.00 -13.96 6.66
C GLU A 70 10.72 -12.69 7.48
N ARG A 71 10.30 -12.83 8.74
CA ARG A 71 10.09 -11.68 9.63
C ARG A 71 11.39 -10.91 9.91
N THR A 72 12.47 -11.62 10.27
CA THR A 72 13.79 -11.00 10.49
C THR A 72 14.29 -10.28 9.25
N TRP A 73 14.19 -10.92 8.10
CA TRP A 73 14.56 -10.34 6.82
C TRP A 73 13.74 -9.08 6.51
N SER A 74 12.41 -9.13 6.68
CA SER A 74 11.55 -7.95 6.46
C SER A 74 11.92 -6.75 7.32
N VAL A 75 12.34 -6.97 8.58
CA VAL A 75 12.81 -5.90 9.46
C VAL A 75 14.07 -5.23 8.90
N GLU A 76 15.02 -6.02 8.41
CA GLU A 76 16.24 -5.46 7.81
C GLU A 76 15.95 -4.73 6.48
N GLU A 77 15.05 -5.28 5.64
CA GLU A 77 14.60 -4.57 4.42
C GLU A 77 13.95 -3.22 4.73
N ALA A 78 13.11 -3.15 5.77
CA ALA A 78 12.47 -1.89 6.17
C ALA A 78 13.46 -0.79 6.50
N LYS A 79 14.53 -1.11 7.24
CA LYS A 79 15.64 -0.17 7.53
C LYS A 79 16.30 0.32 6.23
N VAL A 80 16.68 -0.63 5.37
CA VAL A 80 17.35 -0.30 4.10
C VAL A 80 16.47 0.59 3.22
N MET A 81 15.17 0.34 3.14
CA MET A 81 14.26 1.16 2.33
C MET A 81 14.13 2.59 2.85
N LEU A 82 14.08 2.78 4.18
CA LEU A 82 14.08 4.13 4.76
C LEU A 82 15.41 4.84 4.55
N ASP A 83 16.55 4.15 4.74
CA ASP A 83 17.88 4.70 4.49
C ASP A 83 18.08 5.12 3.02
N CYS A 84 17.39 4.45 2.09
CA CYS A 84 17.38 4.78 0.65
C CYS A 84 16.35 5.86 0.27
N GLY A 85 15.67 6.46 1.26
CA GLY A 85 14.80 7.62 1.05
C GLY A 85 13.33 7.31 0.88
N ALA A 86 12.87 6.11 1.22
CA ALA A 86 11.44 5.88 1.36
C ALA A 86 10.89 6.79 2.48
N GLU A 87 9.76 7.45 2.25
CA GLU A 87 9.08 8.27 3.26
C GLU A 87 8.59 7.40 4.43
N ARG A 88 8.04 6.24 4.10
CA ARG A 88 7.54 5.23 5.04
C ARG A 88 7.66 3.84 4.43
N VAL A 89 7.51 2.83 5.28
CA VAL A 89 7.39 1.43 4.86
C VAL A 89 5.99 0.90 5.11
N VAL A 90 5.50 0.12 4.14
CA VAL A 90 4.15 -0.48 4.15
C VAL A 90 4.30 -1.94 4.50
N VAL A 91 3.88 -2.32 5.71
CA VAL A 91 4.18 -3.60 6.35
C VAL A 91 2.91 -4.32 6.81
N GLY A 92 3.01 -5.61 7.10
CA GLY A 92 1.92 -6.36 7.73
C GLY A 92 2.18 -7.86 7.76
N ALA A 93 1.92 -8.46 8.90
CA ALA A 93 1.99 -9.90 9.12
C ALA A 93 0.83 -10.37 9.99
N LEU A 94 0.41 -11.61 9.76
CA LEU A 94 -0.63 -12.27 10.56
C LEU A 94 -0.06 -13.54 11.20
N THR A 95 -0.61 -13.92 12.35
CA THR A 95 -0.36 -15.24 12.97
C THR A 95 -1.04 -16.36 12.18
N ALA A 96 -0.80 -17.60 12.55
CA ALA A 96 -1.48 -18.76 11.96
C ALA A 96 -3.01 -18.71 12.17
N GLU A 97 -3.47 -18.06 13.26
CA GLU A 97 -4.87 -17.85 13.60
C GLU A 97 -5.49 -16.65 12.86
N GLY A 98 -4.72 -15.97 12.01
CA GLY A 98 -5.18 -14.83 11.22
C GLY A 98 -5.31 -13.52 12.01
N ARG A 99 -4.59 -13.36 13.13
CA ARG A 99 -4.53 -12.12 13.92
C ARG A 99 -3.25 -11.34 13.60
N VAL A 100 -3.23 -10.05 13.87
CA VAL A 100 -1.97 -9.28 13.77
C VAL A 100 -0.85 -10.00 14.52
N ASP A 101 0.30 -10.21 13.86
CA ASP A 101 1.50 -10.76 14.50
C ASP A 101 2.17 -9.64 15.31
N GLU A 102 1.80 -9.55 16.59
CA GLU A 102 2.30 -8.50 17.49
C GLU A 102 3.81 -8.55 17.65
N ALA A 103 4.42 -9.75 17.67
CA ALA A 103 5.88 -9.86 17.77
C ALA A 103 6.60 -9.28 16.53
N TYR A 104 6.00 -9.45 15.34
CA TYR A 104 6.50 -8.79 14.13
C TYR A 104 6.29 -7.27 14.19
N LEU A 105 5.13 -6.82 14.64
CA LEU A 105 4.80 -5.40 14.78
C LEU A 105 5.76 -4.70 15.77
N GLU A 106 6.01 -5.30 16.93
CA GLU A 106 6.96 -4.80 17.93
C GLU A 106 8.37 -4.68 17.34
N ALA A 107 8.86 -5.74 16.67
CA ALA A 107 10.17 -5.72 16.03
C ALA A 107 10.29 -4.62 14.95
N MET A 108 9.23 -4.36 14.18
CA MET A 108 9.19 -3.26 13.21
C MET A 108 9.21 -1.90 13.92
N CYS A 109 8.39 -1.71 14.96
CA CYS A 109 8.36 -0.47 15.73
C CYS A 109 9.73 -0.16 16.37
N GLU A 110 10.40 -1.16 16.94
CA GLU A 110 11.74 -1.01 17.50
C GLU A 110 12.78 -0.65 16.44
N ALA A 111 12.68 -1.24 15.26
CA ALA A 111 13.68 -1.09 14.21
C ALA A 111 13.59 0.24 13.46
N VAL A 112 12.38 0.73 13.19
CA VAL A 112 12.16 1.87 12.29
C VAL A 112 11.24 2.95 12.85
N GLY A 113 10.65 2.75 14.03
CA GLY A 113 9.67 3.67 14.62
C GLY A 113 8.25 3.47 14.05
N SER A 114 7.25 3.52 14.92
CA SER A 114 5.83 3.32 14.53
C SER A 114 5.31 4.41 13.59
N GLU A 115 5.85 5.62 13.65
CA GLU A 115 5.51 6.76 12.80
C GLU A 115 5.90 6.53 11.32
N ASN A 116 6.88 5.67 11.07
CA ASN A 116 7.33 5.29 9.72
C ASN A 116 6.58 4.08 9.16
N LEU A 117 5.64 3.50 9.92
CA LEU A 117 4.87 2.35 9.50
C LEU A 117 3.50 2.72 8.93
N VAL A 118 3.13 2.06 7.85
CA VAL A 118 1.76 1.96 7.34
C VAL A 118 1.39 0.48 7.34
N TRP A 119 0.27 0.09 7.96
CA TRP A 119 -0.15 -1.31 7.91
C TRP A 119 -0.87 -1.60 6.59
N HIS A 120 -0.46 -2.65 5.87
CA HIS A 120 -1.05 -2.97 4.57
C HIS A 120 -2.31 -3.84 4.68
N ARG A 121 -2.83 -4.27 3.55
CA ARG A 121 -4.07 -5.04 3.38
C ARG A 121 -4.09 -6.43 4.06
N ALA A 122 -3.07 -6.82 4.81
CA ALA A 122 -3.17 -7.98 5.69
C ALA A 122 -4.35 -7.86 6.66
N ILE A 123 -4.71 -6.63 7.07
CA ILE A 123 -5.88 -6.37 7.91
C ILE A 123 -7.18 -6.85 7.25
N ASP A 124 -7.29 -6.79 5.93
CA ASP A 124 -8.47 -7.25 5.18
C ASP A 124 -8.64 -8.79 5.25
N ALA A 125 -7.58 -9.51 5.63
CA ALA A 125 -7.57 -10.96 5.85
C ALA A 125 -7.56 -11.35 7.34
N SER A 126 -7.66 -10.38 8.25
CA SER A 126 -7.72 -10.64 9.69
C SER A 126 -9.00 -11.36 10.10
N ALA A 127 -8.87 -12.29 11.06
CA ALA A 127 -10.00 -12.96 11.68
C ALA A 127 -10.84 -12.05 12.60
N ASP A 128 -10.24 -10.98 13.13
CA ASP A 128 -10.91 -9.96 13.95
C ASP A 128 -10.29 -8.58 13.69
N PRO A 129 -10.64 -7.95 12.56
CA PRO A 129 -10.00 -6.70 12.13
C PRO A 129 -10.28 -5.53 13.08
N ASP A 130 -11.42 -5.49 13.76
CA ASP A 130 -11.75 -4.40 14.70
C ASP A 130 -10.83 -4.44 15.94
N ALA A 131 -10.57 -5.63 16.50
CA ALA A 131 -9.62 -5.80 17.58
C ALA A 131 -8.17 -5.53 17.09
N ASP A 132 -7.80 -6.00 15.91
CA ASP A 132 -6.47 -5.82 15.36
C ASP A 132 -6.15 -4.36 15.04
N VAL A 133 -7.11 -3.56 14.56
CA VAL A 133 -6.95 -2.10 14.43
C VAL A 133 -6.65 -1.45 15.77
N SER A 134 -7.29 -1.91 16.85
CA SER A 134 -7.02 -1.40 18.19
C SER A 134 -5.59 -1.72 18.65
N ILE A 135 -5.09 -2.93 18.33
CA ILE A 135 -3.70 -3.33 18.59
C ILE A 135 -2.73 -2.43 17.83
N LEU A 136 -2.95 -2.19 16.53
CA LEU A 136 -2.11 -1.30 15.73
C LEU A 136 -2.01 0.10 16.33
N LEU A 137 -3.15 0.67 16.76
CA LEU A 137 -3.20 1.98 17.41
C LEU A 137 -2.47 2.01 18.75
N GLN A 138 -2.55 0.95 19.56
CA GLN A 138 -1.83 0.82 20.83
C GLN A 138 -0.32 0.80 20.65
N HIS A 139 0.19 0.21 19.55
CA HIS A 139 1.59 0.22 19.16
C HIS A 139 2.02 1.51 18.44
N GLY A 140 1.11 2.49 18.28
CA GLY A 140 1.41 3.78 17.70
C GLY A 140 1.36 3.84 16.16
N VAL A 141 0.96 2.77 15.49
CA VAL A 141 0.70 2.79 14.04
C VAL A 141 -0.59 3.56 13.78
N LYS A 142 -0.50 4.63 13.00
CA LYS A 142 -1.61 5.57 12.80
C LYS A 142 -2.16 5.59 11.39
N GLU A 143 -1.61 4.80 10.48
CA GLU A 143 -2.07 4.76 9.10
C GLU A 143 -2.13 3.32 8.57
N MET A 144 -3.16 3.04 7.78
CA MET A 144 -3.44 1.70 7.30
C MET A 144 -4.07 1.72 5.91
N LEU A 145 -3.56 0.88 5.01
CA LEU A 145 -4.13 0.60 3.70
C LEU A 145 -5.15 -0.54 3.82
N SER A 146 -6.40 -0.29 3.45
CA SER A 146 -7.47 -1.29 3.57
C SER A 146 -8.61 -1.07 2.57
N SER A 147 -9.32 -2.15 2.26
CA SER A 147 -10.61 -2.14 1.57
C SER A 147 -11.82 -2.32 2.51
N GLY A 148 -11.57 -2.35 3.83
CA GLY A 148 -12.63 -2.68 4.80
C GLY A 148 -13.02 -4.16 4.79
N GLY A 149 -12.09 -5.06 4.39
CA GLY A 149 -12.33 -6.50 4.29
C GLY A 149 -13.18 -6.92 3.08
N CYS A 150 -13.39 -6.03 2.11
CA CYS A 150 -14.20 -6.27 0.91
C CYS A 150 -13.34 -6.35 -0.36
N ALA A 151 -13.94 -6.81 -1.45
CA ALA A 151 -13.25 -6.86 -2.74
C ALA A 151 -12.91 -5.44 -3.25
N ARG A 152 -13.82 -4.50 -3.06
CA ARG A 152 -13.63 -3.08 -3.37
C ARG A 152 -13.78 -2.24 -2.11
N ALA A 153 -12.98 -1.18 -1.99
CA ALA A 153 -13.02 -0.27 -0.83
C ALA A 153 -14.39 0.39 -0.63
N VAL A 154 -15.11 0.71 -1.71
CA VAL A 154 -16.47 1.28 -1.64
C VAL A 154 -17.50 0.32 -1.03
N GLU A 155 -17.24 -0.98 -1.07
CA GLU A 155 -18.11 -1.99 -0.43
C GLU A 155 -17.84 -2.10 1.07
N GLY A 156 -16.63 -1.71 1.51
CA GLY A 156 -16.18 -1.75 2.90
C GLY A 156 -16.38 -0.47 3.71
N LEU A 157 -17.12 0.53 3.19
CA LEU A 157 -17.30 1.86 3.81
C LEU A 157 -17.66 1.82 5.29
N ALA A 158 -18.50 0.87 5.71
CA ALA A 158 -18.91 0.75 7.11
C ALA A 158 -17.75 0.42 8.05
N ALA A 159 -16.84 -0.48 7.63
CA ALA A 159 -15.63 -0.81 8.39
C ALA A 159 -14.64 0.35 8.36
N LEU A 160 -14.36 0.92 7.17
CA LEU A 160 -13.45 2.04 7.02
C LEU A 160 -13.86 3.22 7.91
N LYS A 161 -15.16 3.56 7.93
CA LYS A 161 -15.69 4.63 8.78
C LYS A 161 -15.57 4.32 10.28
N ARG A 162 -15.76 3.06 10.68
CA ARG A 162 -15.55 2.68 12.10
C ARG A 162 -14.09 2.89 12.50
N TRP A 163 -13.15 2.47 11.67
CA TRP A 163 -11.71 2.57 11.96
C TRP A 163 -11.20 4.01 11.92
N THR A 164 -11.71 4.86 11.02
CA THR A 164 -11.43 6.30 11.07
C THR A 164 -11.93 6.94 12.36
N ASN A 165 -13.10 6.54 12.85
CA ASN A 165 -13.64 7.05 14.12
C ASN A 165 -12.81 6.60 15.35
N LEU A 166 -12.04 5.51 15.24
CA LEU A 166 -11.07 5.09 16.26
C LEU A 166 -9.75 5.90 16.20
N GLY A 167 -9.58 6.75 15.17
CA GLY A 167 -8.38 7.55 14.99
C GLY A 167 -7.36 6.93 14.02
N MET A 168 -7.71 5.84 13.32
CA MET A 168 -6.86 5.26 12.27
C MET A 168 -6.97 6.11 10.99
N GLY A 169 -5.85 6.57 10.47
CA GLY A 169 -5.75 7.18 9.14
C GLY A 169 -5.90 6.10 8.06
N ILE A 170 -7.01 6.08 7.36
CA ILE A 170 -7.28 5.07 6.35
C ILE A 170 -6.83 5.55 4.97
N VAL A 171 -5.94 4.79 4.35
CA VAL A 171 -5.69 4.81 2.91
C VAL A 171 -6.63 3.79 2.28
N ALA A 172 -7.64 4.25 1.57
CA ALA A 172 -8.61 3.34 0.96
C ALA A 172 -8.02 2.70 -0.30
N GLY A 173 -7.85 1.38 -0.30
CA GLY A 173 -7.30 0.63 -1.43
C GLY A 173 -8.06 -0.66 -1.70
N GLY A 174 -8.02 -1.10 -2.95
CA GLY A 174 -8.80 -2.23 -3.45
C GLY A 174 -9.86 -1.78 -4.43
N GLY A 175 -9.51 -1.74 -5.73
CA GLY A 175 -10.43 -1.43 -6.83
C GLY A 175 -11.08 -0.05 -6.74
N VAL A 176 -10.39 0.93 -6.16
CA VAL A 176 -10.86 2.32 -6.09
C VAL A 176 -10.94 2.92 -7.48
N ARG A 177 -12.01 3.65 -7.74
CA ARG A 177 -12.30 4.37 -8.98
C ARG A 177 -12.67 5.82 -8.70
N PRO A 178 -12.59 6.73 -9.69
CA PRO A 178 -12.99 8.13 -9.51
C PRO A 178 -14.38 8.33 -8.91
N GLU A 179 -15.36 7.54 -9.35
CA GLU A 179 -16.74 7.60 -8.85
C GLU A 179 -16.90 7.20 -7.37
N ASP A 180 -15.95 6.45 -6.80
CA ASP A 180 -15.98 6.02 -5.40
C ASP A 180 -15.49 7.10 -4.42
N VAL A 181 -14.74 8.10 -4.90
CA VAL A 181 -13.99 9.06 -4.07
C VAL A 181 -14.89 9.88 -3.15
N SER A 182 -16.07 10.28 -3.62
CA SER A 182 -17.02 11.04 -2.78
C SER A 182 -17.44 10.23 -1.55
N ALA A 183 -17.85 8.97 -1.75
CA ALA A 183 -18.28 8.10 -0.65
C ALA A 183 -17.13 7.76 0.32
N LEU A 184 -15.92 7.56 -0.20
CA LEU A 184 -14.72 7.33 0.60
C LEU A 184 -14.36 8.56 1.44
N ARG A 185 -14.49 9.76 0.85
CA ARG A 185 -14.31 11.03 1.58
C ARG A 185 -15.30 11.18 2.73
N GLU A 186 -16.57 10.85 2.52
CA GLU A 186 -17.61 10.88 3.56
C GLU A 186 -17.37 9.85 4.68
N ALA A 187 -16.66 8.75 4.37
CA ALA A 187 -16.21 7.78 5.36
C ALA A 187 -15.01 8.28 6.18
N GLY A 188 -14.40 9.42 5.81
CA GLY A 188 -13.30 10.05 6.54
C GLY A 188 -11.92 9.50 6.19
N VAL A 189 -11.74 8.81 5.04
CA VAL A 189 -10.43 8.32 4.65
C VAL A 189 -9.47 9.47 4.33
N VAL A 190 -8.18 9.28 4.60
CA VAL A 190 -7.15 10.32 4.42
C VAL A 190 -6.55 10.29 3.02
N ALA A 191 -6.61 9.14 2.35
CA ALA A 191 -6.09 8.96 1.00
C ALA A 191 -6.83 7.85 0.25
N VAL A 192 -6.71 7.88 -1.07
CA VAL A 192 -7.11 6.79 -1.96
C VAL A 192 -5.88 6.18 -2.61
N HIS A 193 -5.86 4.85 -2.70
CA HIS A 193 -4.79 4.08 -3.31
C HIS A 193 -5.34 3.32 -4.51
N ALA A 194 -4.70 3.49 -5.67
CA ALA A 194 -5.08 2.78 -6.89
C ALA A 194 -3.86 2.37 -7.72
N SER A 195 -4.01 1.30 -8.49
CA SER A 195 -2.94 0.87 -9.41
C SER A 195 -2.91 1.66 -10.71
N CYS A 196 -4.02 2.25 -11.13
CA CYS A 196 -4.17 3.05 -12.34
C CYS A 196 -3.51 2.44 -13.58
N ARG A 197 -3.55 1.10 -13.75
CA ARG A 197 -2.76 0.40 -14.78
C ARG A 197 -3.53 0.18 -16.07
N ALA A 198 -2.81 0.22 -17.19
CA ALA A 198 -3.24 -0.31 -18.47
C ALA A 198 -2.56 -1.67 -18.72
N THR A 199 -3.07 -2.44 -19.67
CA THR A 199 -2.40 -3.67 -20.14
C THR A 199 -1.85 -3.43 -21.53
N GLU A 200 -0.55 -3.57 -21.69
CA GLU A 200 0.16 -3.50 -22.97
C GLU A 200 0.73 -4.87 -23.31
N ARG A 201 0.66 -5.28 -24.58
CA ARG A 201 1.28 -6.51 -25.08
C ARG A 201 2.27 -6.17 -26.19
N GLN A 202 3.51 -6.62 -26.05
CA GLN A 202 4.55 -6.42 -27.06
C GLN A 202 5.06 -7.77 -27.55
N GLY A 203 4.81 -8.06 -28.83
CA GLY A 203 5.21 -9.30 -29.47
C GLY A 203 4.35 -10.50 -29.06
N ASN A 204 4.74 -11.66 -29.59
CA ASN A 204 4.17 -12.96 -29.27
C ASN A 204 5.28 -13.91 -28.86
N SER A 205 5.14 -14.52 -27.70
CA SER A 205 6.00 -15.62 -27.26
C SER A 205 5.14 -16.80 -26.83
N PRO A 206 5.37 -18.02 -27.34
CA PRO A 206 4.69 -19.19 -26.85
C PRO A 206 5.20 -19.65 -25.47
N LEU A 207 6.29 -19.07 -24.98
CA LEU A 207 6.98 -19.50 -23.75
C LEU A 207 6.77 -18.54 -22.59
N PHE A 208 6.51 -17.28 -22.88
CA PHE A 208 6.40 -16.24 -21.85
C PHE A 208 5.18 -15.35 -22.10
N ASP A 209 4.50 -14.93 -21.03
CA ASP A 209 3.52 -13.84 -21.13
C ASP A 209 4.27 -12.53 -21.46
N THR A 210 3.84 -11.88 -22.52
CA THR A 210 4.42 -10.61 -23.01
C THR A 210 3.61 -9.40 -22.55
N ALA A 211 2.63 -9.61 -21.67
CA ALA A 211 1.84 -8.51 -21.11
C ALA A 211 2.67 -7.72 -20.09
N THR A 212 2.61 -6.40 -20.21
CA THR A 212 3.08 -5.47 -19.19
C THR A 212 1.91 -4.64 -18.70
N HIS A 213 2.03 -4.11 -17.48
CA HIS A 213 0.96 -3.37 -16.81
C HIS A 213 1.49 -2.02 -16.31
N PRO A 214 1.87 -1.08 -17.21
CA PRO A 214 2.34 0.24 -16.80
C PRO A 214 1.21 1.06 -16.18
N VAL A 215 1.59 2.03 -15.35
CA VAL A 215 0.68 3.08 -14.90
C VAL A 215 0.25 3.93 -16.08
N ASP A 216 -1.05 4.22 -16.17
CA ASP A 216 -1.70 4.98 -17.23
C ASP A 216 -1.95 6.41 -16.76
N TYR A 217 -1.39 7.38 -17.48
CA TYR A 217 -1.51 8.80 -17.14
C TYR A 217 -2.96 9.28 -17.03
N ALA A 218 -3.82 8.91 -17.98
CA ALA A 218 -5.21 9.36 -17.98
C ALA A 218 -5.98 8.86 -16.77
N LYS A 219 -5.76 7.60 -16.35
CA LYS A 219 -6.37 7.03 -15.15
C LYS A 219 -5.91 7.68 -13.86
N VAL A 220 -4.63 8.07 -13.77
CA VAL A 220 -4.13 8.81 -12.60
C VAL A 220 -4.73 10.20 -12.58
N LEU A 221 -4.73 10.92 -13.71
CA LEU A 221 -5.30 12.26 -13.81
C LEU A 221 -6.79 12.26 -13.43
N GLU A 222 -7.59 11.32 -13.94
CA GLU A 222 -9.01 11.16 -13.64
C GLU A 222 -9.25 10.94 -12.13
N LEU A 223 -8.41 10.13 -11.49
CA LEU A 223 -8.47 9.91 -10.05
C LEU A 223 -8.08 11.18 -9.28
N VAL A 224 -7.02 11.88 -9.68
CA VAL A 224 -6.59 13.15 -9.07
C VAL A 224 -7.69 14.22 -9.19
N GLU A 225 -8.28 14.38 -10.37
CA GLU A 225 -9.38 15.33 -10.58
C GLU A 225 -10.60 15.03 -9.69
N SER A 226 -10.91 13.73 -9.46
CA SER A 226 -12.01 13.32 -8.59
C SER A 226 -11.81 13.66 -7.11
N THR A 227 -10.57 13.90 -6.68
CA THR A 227 -10.26 14.32 -5.29
C THR A 227 -10.36 15.82 -5.07
N GLN A 228 -10.50 16.60 -6.13
CA GLN A 228 -10.71 18.05 -6.01
C GLN A 228 -12.06 18.34 -5.34
N PRO A 229 -12.19 19.49 -4.65
CA PRO A 229 -13.43 19.88 -3.97
C PRO A 229 -14.59 20.15 -4.92
#